data_617f823b0ebbebaf3c1e55fe9ae76328
#
_entry.id   617f823b0ebbebaf3c1e55fe9ae76328
#
_cell.length_a   1.000
_cell.length_b   1.000
_cell.length_c   1.000
_cell.angle_alpha   90.00
_cell.angle_beta   90.00
_cell.angle_gamma   90.00
#
_symmetry.space_group_name_H-M   'P 1'
#
loop_
_entity.id
_entity.type
_entity.pdbx_description
1 polymer ?
#
loop_
_entity_poly.entity_id
_entity_poly.type
_entity_poly.pdbx_seq_one_letter_code
_entity_poly.pdbx_strand_id
1 'polypeptide(L)' 'MTFNDVEFKACPKCGVEPKLEDVRERSLDRPNVMSVTCPSCGMSNSVAWGSMDLPPFRQAVAMLADSWNSR' A
#
# COMPACT_ATOMS: atom_id res chain seq x y z
N MET A 1 0.44 7.52 9.78
CA MET A 1 1.71 6.85 9.39
C MET A 1 2.22 7.44 8.11
N THR A 2 3.51 7.71 8.04
CA THR A 2 4.14 8.25 6.83
C THR A 2 5.09 7.21 6.24
N PHE A 3 4.98 7.00 4.94
CA PHE A 3 5.84 6.08 4.22
C PHE A 3 6.25 6.75 2.90
N ASN A 4 7.55 6.84 2.65
CA ASN A 4 8.11 7.45 1.44
C ASN A 4 7.55 8.86 1.19
N ASP A 5 7.47 9.67 2.25
CA ASP A 5 6.93 11.03 2.27
C ASP A 5 5.42 11.12 1.93
N VAL A 6 4.72 9.99 1.99
CA VAL A 6 3.29 9.93 1.75
C VAL A 6 2.56 9.57 3.03
N GLU A 7 1.53 10.34 3.38
CA GLU A 7 0.75 10.15 4.59
C GLU A 7 -0.33 9.09 4.40
N PHE A 8 -0.38 8.13 5.34
CA PHE A 8 -1.46 7.16 5.45
C PHE A 8 -2.23 7.43 6.73
N LYS A 9 -3.51 7.74 6.62
CA LYS A 9 -4.36 8.04 7.77
C LYS A 9 -4.60 6.79 8.61
N ALA A 10 -4.97 7.00 9.88
CA ALA A 10 -5.40 5.90 10.74
C ALA A 10 -6.67 5.26 10.17
N CYS A 11 -6.90 3.98 10.52
CA CYS A 11 -8.09 3.26 10.06
C CYS A 11 -9.36 4.00 10.51
N PRO A 12 -10.29 4.28 9.58
CA PRO A 12 -11.50 5.04 9.94
C PRO A 12 -12.44 4.29 10.90
N LYS A 13 -12.33 2.98 10.98
CA LYS A 13 -13.17 2.19 11.90
C LYS A 13 -12.53 2.03 13.28
N CYS A 14 -11.23 1.84 13.33
CA CYS A 14 -10.53 1.46 14.56
C CYS A 14 -9.69 2.59 15.15
N GLY A 15 -9.33 3.58 14.34
CA GLY A 15 -8.40 4.62 14.75
C GLY A 15 -6.97 4.13 14.92
N VAL A 16 -6.67 2.91 14.54
CA VAL A 16 -5.36 2.28 14.69
C VAL A 16 -4.51 2.58 13.45
N GLU A 17 -3.23 2.83 13.67
CA GLU A 17 -2.30 3.05 12.57
C GLU A 17 -2.16 1.80 11.71
N PRO A 18 -2.23 1.94 10.38
CA PRO A 18 -2.08 0.78 9.49
C PRO A 18 -0.63 0.31 9.42
N LYS A 19 -0.46 -0.95 9.02
CA LYS A 19 0.85 -1.51 8.70
C LYS A 19 1.00 -1.58 7.20
N LEU A 20 2.18 -1.22 6.72
CA LEU A 20 2.49 -1.31 5.31
C LEU A 20 3.48 -2.44 5.07
N GLU A 21 3.19 -3.29 4.09
CA GLU A 21 4.06 -4.38 3.68
C GLU A 21 4.43 -4.20 2.20
N ASP A 22 5.70 -4.37 1.90
CA ASP A 22 6.23 -4.28 0.55
C ASP A 22 6.84 -5.63 0.20
N VAL A 23 6.12 -6.41 -0.59
CA VAL A 23 6.58 -7.73 -1.04
C VAL A 23 7.20 -7.60 -2.42
N ARG A 24 8.51 -7.81 -2.49
CA ARG A 24 9.25 -7.77 -3.76
C ARG A 24 9.47 -9.17 -4.28
N GLU A 25 8.78 -9.48 -5.37
CA GLU A 25 8.99 -10.75 -6.04
C GLU A 25 10.24 -10.69 -6.91
N ARG A 26 11.04 -11.75 -6.86
CA ARG A 26 12.25 -11.84 -7.69
C ARG A 26 11.99 -12.42 -9.06
N SER A 27 10.77 -12.90 -9.30
CA SER A 27 10.39 -13.51 -10.56
C SER A 27 10.00 -12.43 -11.57
N LEU A 28 10.41 -12.62 -12.81
CA LEU A 28 10.02 -11.74 -13.92
C LEU A 28 8.54 -11.86 -14.26
N ASP A 29 7.90 -12.93 -13.86
CA ASP A 29 6.50 -13.21 -14.18
C ASP A 29 5.53 -12.63 -13.15
N ARG A 30 6.03 -12.17 -12.00
CA ARG A 30 5.18 -11.65 -10.94
C ARG A 30 5.58 -10.24 -10.57
N PRO A 31 4.62 -9.31 -10.52
CA PRO A 31 4.91 -7.95 -10.09
C PRO A 31 5.18 -7.89 -8.59
N ASN A 32 5.87 -6.84 -8.17
CA ASN A 32 5.97 -6.52 -6.76
C ASN A 32 4.60 -6.09 -6.25
N VAL A 33 4.29 -6.38 -5.01
CA VAL A 33 3.01 -6.01 -4.39
C VAL A 33 3.29 -5.24 -3.11
N MET A 34 2.57 -4.13 -2.97
CA MET A 34 2.61 -3.33 -1.76
C MET A 34 1.21 -3.33 -1.15
N SER A 35 1.10 -3.56 0.15
CA SER A 35 -0.18 -3.57 0.81
C SER A 35 -0.16 -2.79 2.10
N VAL A 36 -1.31 -2.23 2.46
CA VAL A 36 -1.54 -1.54 3.72
C VAL A 36 -2.69 -2.24 4.43
N THR A 37 -2.51 -2.59 5.69
CA THR A 37 -3.47 -3.38 6.45
C THR A 37 -3.69 -2.79 7.83
N CYS A 38 -4.96 -2.75 8.25
CA CYS A 38 -5.27 -2.43 9.64
C CYS A 38 -5.12 -3.69 10.49
N PRO A 39 -4.22 -3.71 11.48
CA PRO A 39 -4.02 -4.92 12.30
C PRO A 39 -5.18 -5.25 13.23
N SER A 40 -6.10 -4.31 13.44
CA SER A 40 -7.22 -4.50 14.33
C SER A 40 -8.45 -5.10 13.63
N CYS A 41 -8.89 -4.49 12.53
CA CYS A 41 -10.11 -4.92 11.86
C CYS A 41 -9.87 -5.75 10.59
N GLY A 42 -8.62 -5.87 10.13
CA GLY A 42 -8.28 -6.64 8.96
C GLY A 42 -8.54 -5.96 7.62
N MET A 43 -8.95 -4.69 7.62
CA MET A 43 -9.09 -3.93 6.37
C MET A 43 -7.74 -3.81 5.69
N SER A 44 -7.71 -4.05 4.38
CA SER A 44 -6.46 -3.94 3.62
C SER A 44 -6.71 -3.44 2.22
N ASN A 45 -5.70 -2.78 1.66
CA ASN A 45 -5.61 -2.40 0.27
C ASN A 45 -4.25 -2.85 -0.25
N SER A 46 -4.19 -3.14 -1.54
CA SER A 46 -2.93 -3.53 -2.16
C SER A 46 -2.81 -2.94 -3.56
N VAL A 47 -1.56 -2.84 -4.03
CA VAL A 47 -1.26 -2.36 -5.37
C VAL A 47 -0.06 -3.13 -5.91
N ALA A 48 -0.13 -3.50 -7.18
CA ALA A 48 1.00 -4.09 -7.89
C ALA A 48 1.83 -2.98 -8.54
N TRP A 49 3.15 -3.14 -8.58
CA TRP A 49 4.05 -2.13 -9.12
C TRP A 49 5.32 -2.75 -9.69
N GLY A 50 6.07 -1.96 -10.44
CA GLY A 50 7.42 -2.33 -10.86
C GLY A 50 7.53 -3.19 -12.10
N SER A 51 6.43 -3.47 -12.82
CA SER A 51 6.49 -4.15 -14.10
C SER A 51 6.27 -3.17 -15.25
N MET A 52 6.40 -3.62 -16.50
CA MET A 52 6.31 -2.75 -17.67
C MET A 52 4.97 -2.04 -17.78
N ASP A 53 3.89 -2.70 -17.38
CA ASP A 53 2.53 -2.14 -17.46
C ASP A 53 2.05 -1.58 -16.13
N LEU A 54 2.91 -1.54 -15.12
CA LEU A 54 2.54 -1.13 -13.78
C LEU A 54 3.29 0.14 -13.37
N PRO A 55 2.74 0.91 -12.41
CA PRO A 55 3.38 2.15 -11.99
C PRO A 55 4.71 1.90 -11.27
N PRO A 56 5.61 2.91 -11.27
CA PRO A 56 6.82 2.84 -10.48
C PRO A 56 6.51 2.93 -8.98
N PHE A 57 7.49 2.62 -8.15
CA PHE A 57 7.33 2.57 -6.69
C PHE A 57 6.66 3.82 -6.12
N ARG A 58 7.14 5.01 -6.47
CA ARG A 58 6.60 6.27 -5.95
C ARG A 58 5.14 6.45 -6.28
N GLN A 59 4.76 6.15 -7.52
CA GLN A 59 3.38 6.27 -7.96
C GLN A 59 2.50 5.24 -7.26
N ALA A 60 3.02 4.03 -7.06
CA ALA A 60 2.29 2.98 -6.36
C ALA A 60 1.99 3.38 -4.91
N VAL A 61 2.96 3.96 -4.22
CA VAL A 61 2.77 4.45 -2.85
C VAL A 61 1.66 5.50 -2.81
N ALA A 62 1.70 6.46 -3.74
CA ALA A 62 0.69 7.52 -3.81
C ALA A 62 -0.70 6.96 -4.10
N MET A 63 -0.79 6.01 -5.03
CA MET A 63 -2.06 5.37 -5.37
C MET A 63 -2.62 4.59 -4.19
N LEU A 64 -1.78 3.88 -3.48
CA LEU A 64 -2.18 3.10 -2.30
C LEU A 64 -2.68 4.02 -1.19
N ALA A 65 -1.96 5.11 -0.94
CA ALA A 65 -2.34 6.10 0.07
C ALA A 65 -3.68 6.75 -0.28
N ASP A 66 -3.86 7.13 -1.55
CA ASP A 66 -5.09 7.73 -2.02
C ASP A 66 -6.28 6.79 -1.81
N SER A 67 -6.13 5.55 -2.18
CA SER A 67 -7.16 4.52 -2.00
C SER A 67 -7.46 4.29 -0.51
N TRP A 68 -6.44 4.19 0.32
CA TRP A 68 -6.61 3.99 1.75
C TRP A 68 -7.27 5.20 2.43
N ASN A 69 -6.80 6.41 2.10
CA ASN A 69 -7.27 7.65 2.74
C ASN A 69 -8.68 8.06 2.29
N SER A 70 -9.18 7.47 1.21
CA SER A 70 -10.51 7.77 0.66
C SER A 70 -11.64 7.05 1.40
N ARG A 71 -11.34 6.23 2.35
CA ARG A 71 -12.34 5.46 3.11
C ARG A 71 -13.06 6.24 4.18
#